data_ab0b78b11a56ef64df1ce8e5e5ddb6b9
#
_entry.id   ab0b78b11a56ef64df1ce8e5e5ddb6b9
#
_cell.length_a   1.000
_cell.length_b   1.000
_cell.length_c   1.000
_cell.angle_alpha   90.00
_cell.angle_beta   90.00
_cell.angle_gamma   90.00
#
_symmetry.space_group_name_H-M   'P 1'
#
loop_
_entity.id
_entity.type
_entity.pdbx_description
1 polymer ?
#
loop_
_entity_poly.entity_id
_entity_poly.type
_entity_poly.pdbx_seq_one_letter_code
_entity_poly.pdbx_strand_id
1 'polypeptide(L)'
;GCLRFCLVSVLVMIIAFKMLVYFIICLLTVKVTSEVVDTSHGKVAGKLFKSFIKNVEYYGFLGIPFAAPPLQDLRFKPPQDIEPWDKVLLAKNEKPACIQFNTNLLKGQRLGQYGVEDCLYLDIFTPGTDRNERPVVTFLYNERFQNSYNKTKDYGPDFFIEEDVVVITISHRLTAFGFLSLEDTTVPGNAGLKDIVKALEWVKDNIGNFGGDPNKITLLGSQGGAVAADLLLHTGAKHLINAAILQSGTALSPMYLQDNAAERAFLLGEQLEIYTKNKEKLLKELNKVSASDILSKEVRAAPKEFYKENQKSVLTFGPVVENDSDGLLTKYPEDSTEKINIPIMIGQTSREGLASSLNYLTRPTDLRYINKDFPFLLPMRLKYKFDPNHDAYYEAIEDIRKFYFTKNKITEKSISDYITYVGDVLTYYSINKMADMYSNSSSRVYYYNFDYYSDLNENKNNILRMSNIEEGTWGAATGDELCYIFKCPRLKDKLCISVTAITTNTKNKIKFIFRGGSHTRNVIFLLRIWNFHKILNCINCTLIINNKIKIK
;
A
#
# COMPACT_ATOMS: atom_id res chain seq x y z
N GLY A 1 42.70 22.80 65.18
CA GLY A 1 42.87 21.99 63.91
C GLY A 1 41.85 20.86 63.79
N CYS A 2 41.54 20.11 64.86
CA CYS A 2 40.70 18.91 64.81
C CYS A 2 39.21 19.14 64.51
N LEU A 3 38.61 20.22 65.08
CA LEU A 3 37.17 20.48 64.89
C LEU A 3 36.80 20.85 63.47
N ARG A 4 37.67 21.52 62.69
CA ARG A 4 37.44 21.83 61.26
C ARG A 4 37.51 20.60 60.37
N PHE A 5 38.36 19.63 60.68
CA PHE A 5 38.47 18.36 59.94
C PHE A 5 37.23 17.47 60.09
N CYS A 6 36.69 17.37 61.35
CA CYS A 6 35.46 16.62 61.59
C CYS A 6 34.24 17.24 60.91
N LEU A 7 34.09 18.55 60.84
CA LEU A 7 32.97 19.22 60.20
C LEU A 7 33.00 19.02 58.66
N VAL A 8 34.17 19.06 58.03
CA VAL A 8 34.32 18.82 56.61
C VAL A 8 34.03 17.35 56.26
N SER A 9 34.47 16.40 57.09
CA SER A 9 34.19 14.97 56.86
C SER A 9 32.70 14.62 56.99
N VAL A 10 32.01 15.23 57.99
CA VAL A 10 30.54 15.05 58.11
C VAL A 10 29.77 15.71 56.97
N LEU A 11 30.20 16.87 56.48
CA LEU A 11 29.58 17.52 55.34
C LEU A 11 29.74 16.71 54.04
N VAL A 12 30.91 16.12 53.80
CA VAL A 12 31.20 15.24 52.65
C VAL A 12 30.34 13.97 52.73
N MET A 13 30.19 13.35 53.92
CA MET A 13 29.30 12.19 54.10
C MET A 13 27.83 12.53 53.84
N ILE A 14 27.34 13.70 54.28
CA ILE A 14 25.95 14.13 54.00
C ILE A 14 25.73 14.38 52.51
N ILE A 15 26.70 14.98 51.83
CA ILE A 15 26.62 15.19 50.38
C ILE A 15 26.65 13.85 49.63
N ALA A 16 27.55 12.95 49.99
CA ALA A 16 27.62 11.61 49.40
C ALA A 16 26.33 10.79 49.61
N PHE A 17 25.77 10.87 50.83
CA PHE A 17 24.48 10.23 51.14
C PHE A 17 23.31 10.84 50.33
N LYS A 18 23.24 12.15 50.18
CA LYS A 18 22.25 12.82 49.33
C LYS A 18 22.41 12.42 47.88
N MET A 19 23.63 12.38 47.32
CA MET A 19 23.90 11.93 45.98
C MET A 19 23.50 10.46 45.78
N LEU A 20 23.77 9.58 46.74
CA LEU A 20 23.36 8.18 46.71
C LEU A 20 21.83 8.03 46.73
N VAL A 21 21.14 8.80 47.58
CA VAL A 21 19.68 8.83 47.67
C VAL A 21 19.07 9.35 46.34
N TYR A 22 19.62 10.43 45.76
CA TYR A 22 19.22 10.92 44.45
C TYR A 22 19.47 9.88 43.33
N PHE A 23 20.59 9.18 43.38
CA PHE A 23 20.92 8.13 42.42
C PHE A 23 19.96 6.93 42.55
N ILE A 24 19.63 6.53 43.79
CA ILE A 24 18.65 5.47 44.07
C ILE A 24 17.24 5.91 43.63
N ILE A 25 16.83 7.16 43.89
CA ILE A 25 15.55 7.71 43.41
C ILE A 25 15.53 7.75 41.89
N CYS A 26 16.62 8.17 41.22
CA CYS A 26 16.74 8.15 39.77
C CYS A 26 16.67 6.74 39.19
N LEU A 27 17.26 5.73 39.86
CA LEU A 27 17.15 4.32 39.47
C LEU A 27 15.74 3.75 39.69
N LEU A 28 15.03 4.21 40.72
CA LEU A 28 13.65 3.81 41.02
C LEU A 28 12.60 4.51 40.12
N THR A 29 12.97 5.65 39.52
CA THR A 29 12.10 6.39 38.59
C THR A 29 12.32 6.04 37.11
N VAL A 30 13.18 5.09 36.78
CA VAL A 30 13.19 4.49 35.45
C VAL A 30 11.89 3.70 35.32
N LYS A 31 10.80 4.40 34.96
CA LYS A 31 9.58 3.77 34.49
C LYS A 31 9.98 2.85 33.36
N VAL A 32 9.87 1.55 33.56
CA VAL A 32 9.95 0.59 32.46
C VAL A 32 8.77 0.92 31.52
N THR A 33 9.05 1.71 30.49
CA THR A 33 8.04 2.19 29.52
C THR A 33 7.73 1.11 28.48
N SER A 34 7.67 -0.15 28.92
CA SER A 34 7.42 -1.31 28.08
C SER A 34 6.09 -1.92 28.48
N GLU A 35 5.11 -1.85 27.59
CA GLU A 35 3.84 -2.55 27.72
C GLU A 35 4.01 -3.99 27.25
N VAL A 36 3.45 -4.97 27.97
CA VAL A 36 3.53 -6.41 27.62
C VAL A 36 2.13 -6.94 27.38
N VAL A 37 1.94 -7.55 26.23
CA VAL A 37 0.66 -8.10 25.77
C VAL A 37 0.81 -9.59 25.47
N ASP A 38 -0.18 -10.39 25.87
CA ASP A 38 -0.27 -11.81 25.51
C ASP A 38 -0.80 -11.97 24.09
N THR A 39 -0.21 -12.90 23.34
CA THR A 39 -0.69 -13.29 22.02
C THR A 39 -0.88 -14.81 21.95
N SER A 40 -1.52 -15.29 20.88
CA SER A 40 -1.68 -16.73 20.62
C SER A 40 -0.35 -17.49 20.50
N HIS A 41 0.76 -16.78 20.26
CA HIS A 41 2.10 -17.38 20.05
C HIS A 41 3.08 -17.06 21.19
N GLY A 42 2.69 -16.24 22.17
CA GLY A 42 3.55 -15.86 23.29
C GLY A 42 3.44 -14.37 23.63
N LYS A 43 4.25 -13.90 24.59
CA LYS A 43 4.21 -12.51 25.06
C LYS A 43 5.03 -11.58 24.18
N VAL A 44 4.52 -10.37 23.95
CA VAL A 44 5.22 -9.32 23.20
C VAL A 44 5.35 -8.07 24.05
N ALA A 45 6.51 -7.41 24.02
CA ALA A 45 6.77 -6.18 24.74
C ALA A 45 6.93 -5.01 23.76
N GLY A 46 6.04 -4.04 23.84
CA GLY A 46 6.03 -2.84 23.03
C GLY A 46 6.88 -1.69 23.57
N LYS A 47 6.84 -0.56 22.88
CA LYS A 47 7.52 0.69 23.20
C LYS A 47 6.53 1.85 23.22
N LEU A 48 6.70 2.78 24.14
CA LEU A 48 5.91 4.01 24.25
C LEU A 48 6.38 5.05 23.22
N PHE A 49 5.43 5.67 22.54
CA PHE A 49 5.61 6.76 21.60
C PHE A 49 4.73 7.95 21.95
N LYS A 50 4.96 9.07 21.29
CA LYS A 50 4.09 10.26 21.35
C LYS A 50 3.71 10.70 19.96
N SER A 51 2.42 10.98 19.76
CA SER A 51 1.89 11.47 18.50
C SER A 51 2.37 12.88 18.19
N PHE A 52 2.33 13.23 16.91
CA PHE A 52 2.99 14.41 16.38
C PHE A 52 2.27 15.73 16.71
N ILE A 53 0.93 15.79 16.61
CA ILE A 53 0.17 17.05 16.78
C ILE A 53 -0.30 17.21 18.22
N LYS A 54 -1.07 16.24 18.74
CA LYS A 54 -1.69 16.32 20.07
C LYS A 54 -0.81 15.80 21.20
N ASN A 55 0.38 15.25 20.86
CA ASN A 55 1.32 14.72 21.85
C ASN A 55 0.73 13.58 22.72
N VAL A 56 -0.24 12.83 22.15
CA VAL A 56 -0.88 11.70 22.82
C VAL A 56 0.12 10.55 22.94
N GLU A 57 0.23 9.95 24.13
CA GLU A 57 1.03 8.75 24.35
C GLU A 57 0.32 7.54 23.74
N TYR A 58 1.09 6.67 23.07
CA TYR A 58 0.61 5.43 22.46
C TYR A 58 1.69 4.35 22.46
N TYR A 59 1.28 3.09 22.38
CA TYR A 59 2.21 1.97 22.31
C TYR A 59 2.40 1.49 20.86
N GLY A 60 3.64 1.19 20.50
CA GLY A 60 4.01 0.51 19.27
C GLY A 60 4.62 -0.84 19.57
N PHE A 61 4.08 -1.89 18.97
CA PHE A 61 4.60 -3.24 18.99
C PHE A 61 5.10 -3.57 17.58
N LEU A 62 6.43 -3.54 17.39
CA LEU A 62 7.07 -3.50 16.10
C LEU A 62 7.79 -4.81 15.79
N GLY A 63 7.53 -5.36 14.60
CA GLY A 63 8.21 -6.56 14.12
C GLY A 63 7.70 -7.83 14.79
N ILE A 64 6.39 -7.98 14.97
CA ILE A 64 5.76 -9.22 15.43
C ILE A 64 5.71 -10.19 14.25
N PRO A 65 6.30 -11.40 14.35
CA PRO A 65 6.19 -12.39 13.28
C PRO A 65 4.78 -13.00 13.27
N PHE A 66 4.19 -13.14 12.08
CA PHE A 66 2.87 -13.78 11.91
C PHE A 66 2.95 -15.08 11.11
N ALA A 67 4.10 -15.40 10.52
CA ALA A 67 4.36 -16.62 9.78
C ALA A 67 5.85 -17.01 9.90
N ALA A 68 6.15 -18.25 9.59
CA ALA A 68 7.54 -18.74 9.50
C ALA A 68 8.30 -17.97 8.41
N PRO A 69 9.60 -17.68 8.59
CA PRO A 69 10.42 -17.04 7.58
C PRO A 69 10.38 -17.80 6.25
N PRO A 70 10.05 -17.18 5.11
CA PRO A 70 9.88 -17.85 3.83
C PRO A 70 11.22 -18.09 3.13
N LEU A 71 12.10 -18.84 3.78
CA LEU A 71 13.48 -19.11 3.36
C LEU A 71 13.62 -20.52 2.76
N GLN A 72 14.62 -20.72 1.93
CA GLN A 72 15.00 -22.01 1.38
C GLN A 72 13.81 -22.74 0.73
N ASP A 73 13.38 -23.88 1.29
CA ASP A 73 12.29 -24.69 0.77
C ASP A 73 10.90 -24.01 0.89
N LEU A 74 10.77 -22.96 1.70
CA LEU A 74 9.56 -22.16 1.83
C LEU A 74 9.52 -20.97 0.86
N ARG A 75 10.62 -20.68 0.17
CA ARG A 75 10.67 -19.64 -0.85
C ARG A 75 9.62 -19.91 -1.94
N PHE A 76 8.90 -18.90 -2.37
CA PHE A 76 7.79 -18.92 -3.35
C PHE A 76 6.51 -19.66 -2.91
N LYS A 77 6.55 -20.43 -1.82
CA LYS A 77 5.42 -21.21 -1.33
C LYS A 77 4.49 -20.40 -0.43
N PRO A 78 3.24 -20.84 -0.21
CA PRO A 78 2.35 -20.25 0.77
C PRO A 78 3.00 -20.13 2.16
N PRO A 79 2.65 -19.09 2.95
CA PRO A 79 3.19 -18.92 4.31
C PRO A 79 2.82 -20.10 5.19
N GLN A 80 3.73 -20.44 6.12
CA GLN A 80 3.54 -21.50 7.10
C GLN A 80 3.36 -20.93 8.50
N ASP A 81 2.75 -21.70 9.39
CA ASP A 81 2.58 -21.33 10.79
C ASP A 81 3.93 -21.11 11.47
N ILE A 82 3.93 -20.15 12.39
CA ILE A 82 5.10 -19.89 13.22
C ILE A 82 4.98 -20.66 14.54
N GLU A 83 6.10 -21.15 15.03
CA GLU A 83 6.16 -21.80 16.34
C GLU A 83 5.97 -20.76 17.46
N PRO A 84 5.19 -21.08 18.51
CA PRO A 84 5.08 -20.24 19.69
C PRO A 84 6.44 -20.03 20.37
N TRP A 85 6.58 -18.87 21.02
CA TRP A 85 7.81 -18.53 21.77
C TRP A 85 7.57 -18.43 23.27
N ASP A 86 8.51 -18.97 24.06
CA ASP A 86 8.41 -18.96 25.53
C ASP A 86 8.86 -17.65 26.17
N LYS A 87 9.84 -16.96 25.55
CA LYS A 87 10.39 -15.72 26.07
C LYS A 87 9.61 -14.51 25.56
N VAL A 88 9.52 -13.46 26.36
CA VAL A 88 8.91 -12.20 25.91
C VAL A 88 9.66 -11.67 24.69
N LEU A 89 8.96 -11.60 23.56
CA LEU A 89 9.48 -11.00 22.33
C LEU A 89 9.56 -9.48 22.47
N LEU A 90 10.75 -8.92 22.29
CA LEU A 90 10.96 -7.47 22.34
C LEU A 90 10.54 -6.83 21.00
N ALA A 91 9.27 -6.50 20.88
CA ALA A 91 8.66 -5.89 19.69
C ALA A 91 8.87 -4.36 19.70
N LYS A 92 10.13 -3.91 19.69
CA LYS A 92 10.50 -2.48 19.86
C LYS A 92 11.07 -1.84 18.58
N ASN A 93 11.38 -2.64 17.56
CA ASN A 93 12.00 -2.17 16.34
C ASN A 93 11.32 -2.81 15.13
N GLU A 94 11.07 -2.01 14.10
CA GLU A 94 10.60 -2.51 12.81
C GLU A 94 11.60 -3.50 12.22
N LYS A 95 11.08 -4.51 11.57
CA LYS A 95 11.88 -5.47 10.81
C LYS A 95 12.11 -4.98 9.38
N PRO A 96 13.16 -5.47 8.70
CA PRO A 96 13.39 -5.14 7.31
C PRO A 96 12.17 -5.43 6.43
N ALA A 97 11.98 -4.63 5.39
CA ALA A 97 10.96 -4.89 4.39
C ALA A 97 11.27 -6.17 3.60
N CYS A 98 10.27 -6.73 2.93
CA CYS A 98 10.48 -7.82 1.99
C CYS A 98 11.34 -7.36 0.82
N ILE A 99 12.12 -8.29 0.28
CA ILE A 99 13.03 -7.98 -0.83
C ILE A 99 12.27 -7.40 -2.02
N GLN A 100 12.79 -6.30 -2.55
CA GLN A 100 12.10 -5.48 -3.54
C GLN A 100 13.06 -4.58 -4.31
N PHE A 101 12.57 -3.95 -5.38
CA PHE A 101 13.30 -2.91 -6.10
C PHE A 101 13.37 -1.63 -5.27
N ASN A 102 14.53 -1.01 -5.28
CA ASN A 102 14.67 0.35 -4.76
C ASN A 102 14.25 1.36 -5.84
N THR A 103 13.05 1.90 -5.70
CA THR A 103 12.47 2.87 -6.66
C THR A 103 12.88 4.31 -6.41
N ASN A 104 13.84 4.58 -5.55
CA ASN A 104 14.28 5.93 -5.28
C ASN A 104 15.00 6.54 -6.52
N LEU A 105 14.20 6.76 -7.58
CA LEU A 105 14.59 7.30 -8.88
C LEU A 105 15.08 8.76 -8.81
N LEU A 106 14.91 9.42 -7.66
CA LEU A 106 15.22 10.85 -7.47
C LEU A 106 16.68 11.22 -7.67
N LYS A 107 17.60 10.26 -7.86
CA LYS A 107 19.03 10.55 -7.98
C LYS A 107 19.70 9.94 -9.20
N GLY A 108 18.97 9.50 -10.21
CA GLY A 108 19.57 8.80 -11.37
C GLY A 108 20.29 7.50 -10.96
N GLN A 109 20.03 6.99 -9.75
CA GLN A 109 20.63 5.76 -9.26
C GLN A 109 19.97 4.58 -9.97
N ARG A 110 20.81 3.64 -10.42
CA ARG A 110 20.37 2.35 -10.97
C ARG A 110 19.39 1.71 -10.01
N LEU A 111 18.39 0.98 -10.53
CA LEU A 111 17.50 0.11 -9.77
C LEU A 111 18.35 -0.73 -8.80
N GLY A 112 18.41 -0.30 -7.56
CA GLY A 112 19.02 -1.05 -6.48
C GLY A 112 17.98 -2.00 -5.90
N GLN A 113 18.43 -2.91 -5.05
CA GLN A 113 17.55 -3.76 -4.27
C GLN A 113 17.52 -3.29 -2.82
N TYR A 114 16.42 -3.62 -2.16
CA TYR A 114 16.20 -3.29 -0.75
C TYR A 114 15.43 -4.43 -0.08
N GLY A 115 15.64 -4.63 1.22
CA GLY A 115 14.92 -5.62 2.00
C GLY A 115 15.59 -6.99 2.03
N VAL A 116 14.90 -7.94 2.64
CA VAL A 116 15.35 -9.34 2.88
C VAL A 116 14.20 -10.31 2.66
N GLU A 117 14.48 -11.61 2.58
CA GLU A 117 13.44 -12.63 2.46
C GLU A 117 12.74 -12.92 3.80
N ASP A 118 13.46 -12.87 4.94
CA ASP A 118 12.86 -12.99 6.29
C ASP A 118 12.13 -11.67 6.65
N CYS A 119 10.89 -11.53 6.22
CA CYS A 119 10.17 -10.27 6.24
C CYS A 119 8.70 -10.35 6.65
N LEU A 120 8.18 -11.54 7.01
CA LEU A 120 6.77 -11.73 7.34
C LEU A 120 6.46 -11.26 8.77
N TYR A 121 6.41 -9.95 8.95
CA TYR A 121 6.18 -9.27 10.21
C TYR A 121 5.09 -8.22 10.09
N LEU A 122 4.41 -7.97 11.20
CA LEU A 122 3.46 -6.86 11.33
C LEU A 122 3.88 -5.92 12.47
N ASP A 123 3.40 -4.69 12.39
CA ASP A 123 3.55 -3.70 13.45
C ASP A 123 2.16 -3.25 13.89
N ILE A 124 1.96 -3.09 15.20
CA ILE A 124 0.70 -2.62 15.81
C ILE A 124 0.98 -1.34 16.56
N PHE A 125 0.17 -0.31 16.29
CA PHE A 125 0.16 0.96 17.01
C PHE A 125 -1.20 1.12 17.66
N THR A 126 -1.22 1.31 18.98
CA THR A 126 -2.47 1.42 19.75
C THR A 126 -2.45 2.55 20.75
N PRO A 127 -3.53 3.33 20.87
CA PRO A 127 -3.69 4.33 21.94
C PRO A 127 -3.64 3.71 23.34
N GLY A 128 -4.01 2.43 23.48
CA GLY A 128 -3.98 1.70 24.75
C GLY A 128 -4.30 0.23 24.59
N THR A 129 -3.84 -0.59 25.54
CA THR A 129 -4.06 -2.04 25.60
C THR A 129 -5.26 -2.40 26.49
N ASP A 130 -6.04 -1.41 26.90
CA ASP A 130 -7.32 -1.59 27.55
C ASP A 130 -8.35 -2.23 26.60
N ARG A 131 -9.43 -2.77 27.14
CA ARG A 131 -10.48 -3.46 26.34
C ARG A 131 -11.54 -2.50 25.77
N ASN A 132 -11.12 -1.34 25.23
CA ASN A 132 -12.05 -0.34 24.70
C ASN A 132 -12.60 -0.64 23.31
N GLU A 133 -12.26 -1.80 22.72
CA GLU A 133 -12.79 -2.27 21.42
C GLU A 133 -12.70 -1.21 20.30
N ARG A 134 -11.51 -0.61 20.16
CA ARG A 134 -11.24 0.44 19.17
C ARG A 134 -11.36 -0.07 17.75
N PRO A 135 -11.78 0.78 16.80
CA PRO A 135 -11.69 0.43 15.38
C PRO A 135 -10.23 0.20 15.00
N VAL A 136 -10.03 -0.75 14.08
CA VAL A 136 -8.72 -1.18 13.60
C VAL A 136 -8.58 -0.84 12.12
N VAL A 137 -7.50 -0.16 11.76
CA VAL A 137 -7.11 0.08 10.37
C VAL A 137 -5.87 -0.75 10.06
N THR A 138 -5.99 -1.71 9.17
CA THR A 138 -4.86 -2.46 8.63
C THR A 138 -4.46 -1.86 7.30
N PHE A 139 -3.26 -1.31 7.23
CA PHE A 139 -2.76 -0.58 6.06
C PHE A 139 -1.89 -1.48 5.18
N LEU A 140 -2.25 -1.56 3.91
CA LEU A 140 -1.52 -2.23 2.85
C LEU A 140 -1.05 -1.21 1.82
N TYR A 141 0.25 -1.08 1.68
CA TYR A 141 0.85 -0.27 0.63
C TYR A 141 1.85 -1.07 -0.18
N ASN A 142 1.66 -1.08 -1.48
CA ASN A 142 2.69 -1.47 -2.43
C ASN A 142 2.45 -0.78 -3.78
N GLU A 143 3.52 -0.56 -4.53
CA GLU A 143 3.47 -0.14 -5.91
C GLU A 143 3.63 -1.35 -6.82
N ARG A 144 2.56 -1.71 -7.53
CA ARG A 144 2.57 -2.75 -8.57
C ARG A 144 3.13 -4.10 -8.10
N PHE A 145 2.98 -4.46 -6.83
CA PHE A 145 3.56 -5.67 -6.24
C PHE A 145 5.08 -5.82 -6.41
N GLN A 146 5.77 -4.73 -6.73
CA GLN A 146 7.22 -4.70 -6.95
C GLN A 146 7.98 -4.03 -5.82
N ASN A 147 7.38 -3.06 -5.15
CA ASN A 147 7.95 -2.37 -4.01
C ASN A 147 6.89 -1.93 -3.02
N SER A 148 7.30 -1.79 -1.77
CA SER A 148 6.54 -1.15 -0.70
C SER A 148 7.47 -0.17 0.02
N TYR A 149 6.91 0.86 0.65
CA TYR A 149 7.70 1.79 1.44
C TYR A 149 8.09 1.22 2.80
N ASN A 150 9.01 1.92 3.45
CA ASN A 150 9.51 1.53 4.75
C ASN A 150 8.58 2.02 5.86
N LYS A 151 7.36 1.46 5.88
CA LYS A 151 6.40 1.53 6.99
C LYS A 151 6.26 2.94 7.62
N THR A 152 6.54 3.05 8.93
CA THR A 152 6.32 4.29 9.69
C THR A 152 7.26 5.43 9.36
N LYS A 153 8.39 5.17 8.71
CA LYS A 153 9.24 6.28 8.23
C LYS A 153 8.56 7.09 7.15
N ASP A 154 7.76 6.42 6.32
CA ASP A 154 7.07 7.07 5.21
C ASP A 154 5.63 7.41 5.57
N TYR A 155 4.94 6.54 6.34
CA TYR A 155 3.53 6.69 6.71
C TYR A 155 3.31 6.39 8.20
N GLY A 156 3.56 7.37 9.08
CA GLY A 156 3.36 7.24 10.53
C GLY A 156 1.88 7.21 10.94
N PRO A 157 1.52 6.47 12.01
CA PRO A 157 0.13 6.25 12.42
C PRO A 157 -0.50 7.42 13.18
N ASP A 158 0.26 8.49 13.44
CA ASP A 158 -0.02 9.54 14.41
C ASP A 158 -1.45 10.09 14.35
N PHE A 159 -1.97 10.37 13.13
CA PHE A 159 -3.29 11.00 12.98
C PHE A 159 -4.44 10.04 13.34
N PHE A 160 -4.29 8.75 13.03
CA PHE A 160 -5.27 7.73 13.44
C PHE A 160 -5.24 7.51 14.96
N ILE A 161 -4.04 7.45 15.54
CA ILE A 161 -3.86 7.33 16.99
C ILE A 161 -4.53 8.48 17.74
N GLU A 162 -4.41 9.70 17.23
CA GLU A 162 -5.04 10.90 17.83
C GLU A 162 -6.58 10.89 17.77
N GLU A 163 -7.15 10.00 16.97
CA GLU A 163 -8.59 9.74 16.85
C GLU A 163 -9.02 8.40 17.48
N ASP A 164 -8.17 7.86 18.38
CA ASP A 164 -8.43 6.62 19.15
C ASP A 164 -8.62 5.37 18.27
N VAL A 165 -7.84 5.25 17.19
CA VAL A 165 -7.86 4.13 16.23
C VAL A 165 -6.58 3.32 16.34
N VAL A 166 -6.70 1.99 16.37
CA VAL A 166 -5.55 1.07 16.26
C VAL A 166 -5.11 0.98 14.82
N VAL A 167 -3.79 1.11 14.56
CA VAL A 167 -3.21 1.00 13.22
C VAL A 167 -2.29 -0.20 13.14
N ILE A 168 -2.42 -0.97 12.08
CA ILE A 168 -1.58 -2.13 11.79
C ILE A 168 -0.94 -1.95 10.42
N THR A 169 0.35 -2.23 10.31
CA THR A 169 1.04 -2.37 9.02
C THR A 169 1.51 -3.80 8.85
N ILE A 170 1.31 -4.35 7.65
CA ILE A 170 1.67 -5.73 7.30
C ILE A 170 2.75 -5.71 6.23
N SER A 171 3.83 -6.47 6.45
CA SER A 171 4.76 -6.82 5.39
C SER A 171 4.27 -8.07 4.68
N HIS A 172 4.35 -8.09 3.36
CA HIS A 172 4.03 -9.25 2.53
C HIS A 172 5.05 -9.36 1.41
N ARG A 173 5.26 -10.56 0.89
CA ARG A 173 6.20 -10.78 -0.23
C ARG A 173 5.71 -10.09 -1.50
N LEU A 174 6.68 -9.61 -2.25
CA LEU A 174 6.53 -8.87 -3.52
C LEU A 174 7.32 -9.59 -4.61
N THR A 175 7.25 -9.09 -5.86
CA THR A 175 8.08 -9.56 -6.98
C THR A 175 7.92 -11.05 -7.24
N ALA A 176 8.90 -11.73 -7.80
CA ALA A 176 8.89 -13.18 -7.96
C ALA A 176 8.72 -13.92 -6.61
N PHE A 177 9.24 -13.38 -5.51
CA PHE A 177 9.15 -14.02 -4.19
C PHE A 177 7.71 -14.15 -3.67
N GLY A 178 6.85 -13.19 -4.02
CA GLY A 178 5.44 -13.19 -3.66
C GLY A 178 4.51 -13.75 -4.73
N PHE A 179 4.94 -13.78 -6.00
CA PHE A 179 4.01 -14.01 -7.11
C PHE A 179 4.49 -14.94 -8.21
N LEU A 180 5.66 -15.58 -8.06
CA LEU A 180 6.04 -16.67 -8.95
C LEU A 180 5.03 -17.81 -8.79
N SER A 181 4.57 -18.37 -9.91
CA SER A 181 3.71 -19.55 -9.94
C SER A 181 4.25 -20.56 -10.95
N LEU A 182 4.19 -21.81 -10.56
CA LEU A 182 4.43 -22.94 -11.45
C LEU A 182 3.10 -23.54 -11.94
N GLU A 183 1.97 -22.93 -11.57
CA GLU A 183 0.62 -23.44 -11.91
C GLU A 183 0.47 -24.90 -11.47
N ASP A 184 0.96 -25.23 -10.27
CA ASP A 184 0.83 -26.52 -9.60
C ASP A 184 0.62 -26.36 -8.10
N THR A 185 0.35 -27.45 -7.40
CA THR A 185 0.04 -27.43 -5.96
C THR A 185 1.25 -27.07 -5.08
N THR A 186 2.48 -27.19 -5.57
CA THR A 186 3.69 -26.85 -4.81
C THR A 186 3.96 -25.35 -4.80
N VAL A 187 3.78 -24.69 -5.94
CA VAL A 187 3.93 -23.24 -6.11
C VAL A 187 2.73 -22.73 -6.90
N PRO A 188 1.53 -22.67 -6.26
CA PRO A 188 0.30 -22.31 -6.94
C PRO A 188 0.24 -20.83 -7.33
N GLY A 189 1.12 -20.00 -6.76
CA GLY A 189 1.12 -18.56 -6.89
C GLY A 189 0.47 -17.85 -5.70
N ASN A 190 0.37 -16.53 -5.80
CA ASN A 190 -0.25 -15.65 -4.82
C ASN A 190 0.31 -15.76 -3.40
N ALA A 191 1.56 -16.18 -3.23
CA ALA A 191 2.17 -16.30 -1.90
C ALA A 191 2.08 -14.96 -1.13
N GLY A 192 2.28 -13.81 -1.82
CA GLY A 192 2.14 -12.49 -1.21
C GLY A 192 0.71 -12.14 -0.79
N LEU A 193 -0.34 -12.59 -1.50
CA LEU A 193 -1.72 -12.44 -1.05
C LEU A 193 -2.01 -13.36 0.14
N LYS A 194 -1.49 -14.58 0.11
CA LYS A 194 -1.61 -15.55 1.21
C LYS A 194 -0.91 -15.05 2.48
N ASP A 195 0.20 -14.31 2.34
CA ASP A 195 0.86 -13.63 3.47
C ASP A 195 -0.07 -12.62 4.14
N ILE A 196 -0.82 -11.82 3.34
CA ILE A 196 -1.79 -10.85 3.86
C ILE A 196 -2.93 -11.57 4.58
N VAL A 197 -3.45 -12.67 4.02
CA VAL A 197 -4.50 -13.48 4.67
C VAL A 197 -3.99 -14.01 6.02
N LYS A 198 -2.80 -14.60 6.05
CA LYS A 198 -2.18 -15.12 7.28
C LYS A 198 -2.01 -14.05 8.36
N ALA A 199 -1.59 -12.85 7.95
CA ALA A 199 -1.49 -11.72 8.86
C ALA A 199 -2.86 -11.25 9.38
N LEU A 200 -3.90 -11.22 8.53
CA LEU A 200 -5.26 -10.85 8.95
C LEU A 200 -5.88 -11.88 9.91
N GLU A 201 -5.61 -13.18 9.71
CA GLU A 201 -5.98 -14.24 10.66
C GLU A 201 -5.32 -13.99 12.02
N TRP A 202 -4.01 -13.74 12.02
CA TRP A 202 -3.28 -13.39 13.24
C TRP A 202 -3.86 -12.14 13.93
N VAL A 203 -4.20 -11.12 13.17
CA VAL A 203 -4.83 -9.89 13.68
C VAL A 203 -6.19 -10.20 14.29
N LYS A 204 -7.03 -10.97 13.61
CA LYS A 204 -8.36 -11.36 14.08
C LYS A 204 -8.31 -12.04 15.45
N ASP A 205 -7.32 -12.91 15.65
CA ASP A 205 -7.15 -13.69 16.88
C ASP A 205 -6.58 -12.87 18.05
N ASN A 206 -5.76 -11.85 17.76
CA ASN A 206 -4.94 -11.21 18.78
C ASN A 206 -5.28 -9.75 19.07
N ILE A 207 -5.92 -9.03 18.15
CA ILE A 207 -6.03 -7.56 18.24
C ILE A 207 -6.85 -7.08 19.45
N GLY A 208 -7.72 -7.92 20.00
CA GLY A 208 -8.44 -7.63 21.23
C GLY A 208 -7.53 -7.38 22.42
N ASN A 209 -6.39 -8.05 22.49
CA ASN A 209 -5.39 -7.87 23.55
C ASN A 209 -4.59 -6.56 23.41
N PHE A 210 -4.63 -5.95 22.21
CA PHE A 210 -4.05 -4.64 21.92
C PHE A 210 -5.08 -3.51 21.97
N GLY A 211 -6.28 -3.77 22.50
CA GLY A 211 -7.35 -2.77 22.66
C GLY A 211 -8.17 -2.49 21.39
N GLY A 212 -7.99 -3.28 20.33
CA GLY A 212 -8.76 -3.21 19.10
C GLY A 212 -9.96 -4.16 19.07
N ASP A 213 -10.95 -3.89 18.24
CA ASP A 213 -12.12 -4.74 18.03
C ASP A 213 -11.89 -5.65 16.81
N PRO A 214 -11.82 -6.98 17.00
CA PRO A 214 -11.68 -7.92 15.90
C PRO A 214 -12.86 -7.91 14.91
N ASN A 215 -14.00 -7.29 15.27
CA ASN A 215 -15.16 -7.14 14.41
C ASN A 215 -15.25 -5.75 13.74
N LYS A 216 -14.21 -4.93 13.89
CA LYS A 216 -14.12 -3.59 13.27
C LYS A 216 -12.79 -3.41 12.51
N ILE A 217 -12.36 -4.43 11.80
CA ILE A 217 -11.13 -4.40 10.98
C ILE A 217 -11.45 -3.76 9.62
N THR A 218 -10.87 -2.59 9.37
CA THR A 218 -10.91 -1.91 8.08
C THR A 218 -9.59 -2.17 7.33
N LEU A 219 -9.67 -2.80 6.16
CA LEU A 219 -8.52 -2.98 5.29
C LEU A 219 -8.36 -1.76 4.38
N LEU A 220 -7.33 -0.96 4.63
CA LEU A 220 -6.98 0.21 3.83
C LEU A 220 -5.85 -0.15 2.88
N GLY A 221 -6.13 -0.16 1.59
CA GLY A 221 -5.15 -0.41 0.55
C GLY A 221 -4.91 0.83 -0.31
N SER A 222 -3.65 1.05 -0.72
CA SER A 222 -3.29 2.07 -1.70
C SER A 222 -2.50 1.46 -2.84
N GLN A 223 -2.83 1.82 -4.08
CA GLN A 223 -2.26 1.32 -5.33
C GLN A 223 -2.34 -0.22 -5.43
N GLY A 224 -1.22 -0.94 -5.53
CA GLY A 224 -1.20 -2.40 -5.51
C GLY A 224 -1.71 -2.99 -4.20
N GLY A 225 -1.59 -2.27 -3.08
CA GLY A 225 -2.22 -2.63 -1.81
C GLY A 225 -3.74 -2.56 -1.88
N ALA A 226 -4.32 -1.60 -2.62
CA ALA A 226 -5.75 -1.54 -2.89
C ALA A 226 -6.21 -2.70 -3.78
N VAL A 227 -5.41 -3.04 -4.79
CA VAL A 227 -5.66 -4.23 -5.62
C VAL A 227 -5.64 -5.51 -4.80
N ALA A 228 -4.65 -5.67 -3.90
CA ALA A 228 -4.60 -6.83 -3.00
C ALA A 228 -5.83 -6.90 -2.09
N ALA A 229 -6.19 -5.78 -1.46
CA ALA A 229 -7.39 -5.69 -0.61
C ALA A 229 -8.66 -6.06 -1.39
N ASP A 230 -8.79 -5.53 -2.61
CA ASP A 230 -9.95 -5.79 -3.47
C ASP A 230 -10.01 -7.25 -3.93
N LEU A 231 -8.88 -7.84 -4.35
CA LEU A 231 -8.81 -9.26 -4.69
C LEU A 231 -9.27 -10.15 -3.53
N LEU A 232 -8.85 -9.84 -2.29
CA LEU A 232 -9.25 -10.62 -1.11
C LEU A 232 -10.76 -10.56 -0.84
N LEU A 233 -11.46 -9.48 -1.20
CA LEU A 233 -12.92 -9.39 -1.09
C LEU A 233 -13.63 -10.38 -2.03
N HIS A 234 -12.97 -10.82 -3.10
CA HIS A 234 -13.49 -11.81 -4.04
C HIS A 234 -13.06 -13.26 -3.71
N THR A 235 -12.55 -13.48 -2.50
CA THR A 235 -12.12 -14.80 -2.00
C THR A 235 -12.81 -15.18 -0.69
N GLY A 236 -12.59 -16.42 -0.24
CA GLY A 236 -13.03 -16.86 1.08
C GLY A 236 -12.49 -16.01 2.24
N ALA A 237 -11.36 -15.33 2.06
CA ALA A 237 -10.73 -14.49 3.09
C ALA A 237 -11.52 -13.19 3.42
N LYS A 238 -12.56 -12.84 2.65
CA LYS A 238 -13.39 -11.66 2.91
C LYS A 238 -13.99 -11.61 4.33
N HIS A 239 -14.20 -12.75 4.99
CA HIS A 239 -14.73 -12.82 6.35
C HIS A 239 -13.81 -12.18 7.41
N LEU A 240 -12.52 -11.97 7.09
CA LEU A 240 -11.54 -11.29 7.93
C LEU A 240 -11.67 -9.76 7.87
N ILE A 241 -12.47 -9.23 6.93
CA ILE A 241 -12.53 -7.79 6.60
C ILE A 241 -13.95 -7.27 6.89
N ASN A 242 -14.06 -6.26 7.74
CA ASN A 242 -15.36 -5.67 8.11
C ASN A 242 -15.68 -4.39 7.30
N ALA A 243 -14.66 -3.71 6.76
CA ALA A 243 -14.77 -2.59 5.83
C ALA A 243 -13.52 -2.50 4.96
N ALA A 244 -13.63 -1.89 3.78
CA ALA A 244 -12.48 -1.69 2.89
C ALA A 244 -12.37 -0.24 2.44
N ILE A 245 -11.12 0.23 2.30
CA ILE A 245 -10.78 1.52 1.68
C ILE A 245 -9.80 1.24 0.56
N LEU A 246 -10.21 1.53 -0.67
CA LEU A 246 -9.48 1.22 -1.90
C LEU A 246 -9.05 2.52 -2.56
N GLN A 247 -7.75 2.83 -2.49
CA GLN A 247 -7.18 4.07 -3.01
C GLN A 247 -6.37 3.79 -4.29
N SER A 248 -6.80 4.35 -5.41
CA SER A 248 -6.07 4.32 -6.69
C SER A 248 -5.73 2.92 -7.20
N GLY A 249 -6.62 1.94 -6.95
CA GLY A 249 -6.44 0.56 -7.43
C GLY A 249 -7.62 -0.33 -7.12
N THR A 250 -7.89 -1.27 -8.02
CA THR A 250 -8.93 -2.31 -7.87
C THR A 250 -8.49 -3.61 -8.53
N ALA A 251 -9.17 -4.69 -8.18
CA ALA A 251 -8.97 -6.01 -8.79
C ALA A 251 -9.25 -6.02 -10.31
N LEU A 252 -10.02 -5.05 -10.83
CA LEU A 252 -10.26 -4.88 -12.27
C LEU A 252 -9.16 -4.12 -13.01
N SER A 253 -8.16 -3.58 -12.31
CA SER A 253 -7.06 -2.85 -12.96
C SER A 253 -6.30 -3.76 -13.93
N PRO A 254 -6.11 -3.36 -15.21
CA PRO A 254 -5.74 -4.28 -16.28
C PRO A 254 -4.33 -4.86 -16.14
N MET A 255 -3.46 -4.21 -15.39
CA MET A 255 -2.03 -4.56 -15.31
C MET A 255 -1.70 -5.61 -14.24
N TYR A 256 -2.61 -5.93 -13.31
CA TYR A 256 -2.21 -6.65 -12.11
C TYR A 256 -2.39 -8.16 -12.17
N LEU A 257 -3.51 -8.67 -12.72
CA LEU A 257 -3.69 -10.11 -12.87
C LEU A 257 -2.90 -10.64 -14.06
N GLN A 258 -2.14 -11.69 -13.81
CA GLN A 258 -1.23 -12.29 -14.78
C GLN A 258 -1.77 -13.60 -15.30
N ASP A 259 -1.46 -13.87 -16.59
CA ASP A 259 -1.66 -15.18 -17.23
C ASP A 259 -0.31 -15.82 -17.53
N ASN A 260 -0.32 -17.11 -17.86
CA ASN A 260 0.86 -17.89 -18.26
C ASN A 260 1.99 -17.74 -17.22
N ALA A 261 1.66 -17.89 -15.94
CA ALA A 261 2.61 -17.64 -14.87
C ALA A 261 3.78 -18.64 -14.85
N ALA A 262 3.51 -19.89 -15.18
CA ALA A 262 4.57 -20.92 -15.29
C ALA A 262 5.58 -20.59 -16.39
N GLU A 263 5.13 -20.07 -17.54
CA GLU A 263 6.03 -19.63 -18.63
C GLU A 263 7.02 -18.57 -18.13
N ARG A 264 6.54 -17.60 -17.33
CA ARG A 264 7.39 -16.54 -16.75
C ARG A 264 8.40 -17.10 -15.76
N ALA A 265 8.00 -18.11 -14.98
CA ALA A 265 8.93 -18.79 -14.09
C ALA A 265 10.05 -19.49 -14.86
N PHE A 266 9.74 -20.15 -15.99
CA PHE A 266 10.76 -20.75 -16.86
C PHE A 266 11.64 -19.69 -17.52
N LEU A 267 11.07 -18.57 -17.99
CA LEU A 267 11.86 -17.46 -18.53
C LEU A 267 12.79 -16.84 -17.49
N LEU A 268 12.36 -16.74 -16.23
CA LEU A 268 13.26 -16.35 -15.13
C LEU A 268 14.41 -17.35 -14.97
N GLY A 269 14.11 -18.65 -15.02
CA GLY A 269 15.11 -19.70 -15.02
C GLY A 269 16.12 -19.51 -16.15
N GLU A 270 15.69 -19.28 -17.38
CA GLU A 270 16.56 -19.03 -18.53
C GLU A 270 17.45 -17.79 -18.32
N GLN A 271 16.91 -16.70 -17.75
CA GLN A 271 17.70 -15.50 -17.43
C GLN A 271 18.78 -15.77 -16.37
N LEU A 272 18.59 -16.83 -15.56
CA LEU A 272 19.49 -17.31 -14.51
C LEU A 272 20.33 -18.51 -14.97
N GLU A 273 20.34 -18.81 -16.29
CA GLU A 273 21.07 -19.92 -16.90
C GLU A 273 20.59 -21.33 -16.45
N ILE A 274 19.34 -21.41 -15.96
CA ILE A 274 18.69 -22.66 -15.56
C ILE A 274 17.81 -23.16 -16.72
N TYR A 275 18.35 -24.03 -17.54
CA TYR A 275 17.66 -24.55 -18.72
C TYR A 275 16.98 -25.90 -18.38
N THR A 276 15.67 -25.85 -18.17
CA THR A 276 14.85 -27.03 -17.87
C THR A 276 13.39 -26.80 -18.29
N LYS A 277 12.66 -27.89 -18.52
CA LYS A 277 11.19 -27.91 -18.70
C LYS A 277 10.48 -28.59 -17.52
N ASN A 278 11.24 -29.07 -16.54
CA ASN A 278 10.70 -29.73 -15.35
C ASN A 278 10.54 -28.70 -14.23
N LYS A 279 9.32 -28.55 -13.70
CA LYS A 279 8.95 -27.58 -12.65
C LYS A 279 9.71 -27.82 -11.34
N GLU A 280 9.81 -29.07 -10.89
CA GLU A 280 10.52 -29.42 -9.66
C GLU A 280 12.01 -29.09 -9.74
N LYS A 281 12.63 -29.41 -10.89
CA LYS A 281 14.03 -29.07 -11.14
C LYS A 281 14.22 -27.56 -11.16
N LEU A 282 13.32 -26.81 -11.83
CA LEU A 282 13.37 -25.35 -11.84
C LEU A 282 13.31 -24.79 -10.43
N LEU A 283 12.33 -25.21 -9.62
CA LEU A 283 12.18 -24.76 -8.22
C LEU A 283 13.42 -25.05 -7.39
N LYS A 284 13.94 -26.29 -7.50
CA LYS A 284 15.14 -26.70 -6.78
C LYS A 284 16.37 -25.84 -7.11
N GLU A 285 16.55 -25.49 -8.38
CA GLU A 285 17.66 -24.62 -8.80
C GLU A 285 17.42 -23.17 -8.40
N LEU A 286 16.18 -22.62 -8.57
CA LEU A 286 15.82 -21.27 -8.13
C LEU A 286 16.04 -21.07 -6.62
N ASN A 287 15.81 -22.10 -5.78
CA ASN A 287 16.05 -22.04 -4.33
C ASN A 287 17.53 -21.89 -3.97
N LYS A 288 18.46 -22.24 -4.88
CA LYS A 288 19.90 -22.06 -4.67
C LYS A 288 20.41 -20.69 -5.11
N VAL A 289 19.65 -19.99 -5.94
CA VAL A 289 20.03 -18.67 -6.47
C VAL A 289 19.91 -17.61 -5.39
N SER A 290 20.82 -16.64 -5.36
CA SER A 290 20.72 -15.52 -4.45
C SER A 290 19.45 -14.69 -4.73
N ALA A 291 18.85 -14.13 -3.67
CA ALA A 291 17.68 -13.27 -3.83
C ALA A 291 17.98 -12.04 -4.72
N SER A 292 19.19 -11.53 -4.64
CA SER A 292 19.70 -10.43 -5.47
C SER A 292 19.67 -10.77 -6.96
N ASP A 293 20.15 -11.96 -7.32
CA ASP A 293 20.22 -12.39 -8.71
C ASP A 293 18.82 -12.61 -9.28
N ILE A 294 17.91 -13.25 -8.51
CA ILE A 294 16.51 -13.42 -8.89
C ILE A 294 15.90 -12.05 -9.20
N LEU A 295 15.97 -11.11 -8.27
CA LEU A 295 15.38 -9.77 -8.43
C LEU A 295 15.99 -9.03 -9.64
N SER A 296 17.31 -9.10 -9.84
CA SER A 296 17.99 -8.43 -10.94
C SER A 296 17.57 -8.93 -12.33
N LYS A 297 17.14 -10.19 -12.42
CA LYS A 297 16.79 -10.87 -13.67
C LYS A 297 15.29 -10.88 -13.97
N GLU A 298 14.44 -10.71 -12.94
CA GLU A 298 12.99 -10.86 -13.10
C GLU A 298 12.39 -9.87 -14.13
N VAL A 299 12.94 -8.66 -14.25
CA VAL A 299 12.46 -7.66 -15.23
C VAL A 299 12.52 -8.19 -16.68
N ARG A 300 13.43 -9.13 -16.95
CA ARG A 300 13.61 -9.74 -18.27
C ARG A 300 12.86 -11.07 -18.45
N ALA A 301 12.16 -11.51 -17.42
CA ALA A 301 11.44 -12.78 -17.43
C ALA A 301 10.03 -12.69 -18.03
N ALA A 302 9.71 -11.65 -18.77
CA ALA A 302 8.47 -11.53 -19.52
C ALA A 302 8.72 -11.88 -21.00
N PRO A 303 7.78 -12.58 -21.67
CA PRO A 303 7.88 -12.87 -23.09
C PRO A 303 8.01 -11.60 -23.94
N LYS A 304 8.86 -11.61 -24.97
CA LYS A 304 9.06 -10.44 -25.85
C LYS A 304 7.77 -10.04 -26.57
N GLU A 305 6.97 -11.01 -26.95
CA GLU A 305 5.65 -10.84 -27.56
C GLU A 305 4.70 -10.10 -26.63
N PHE A 306 4.87 -10.27 -25.33
CA PHE A 306 4.10 -9.63 -24.29
C PHE A 306 4.21 -8.09 -24.30
N TYR A 307 5.40 -7.58 -24.56
CA TYR A 307 5.61 -6.14 -24.76
C TYR A 307 5.08 -5.63 -26.09
N LYS A 308 4.93 -6.51 -27.09
CA LYS A 308 4.40 -6.15 -28.40
C LYS A 308 2.87 -6.21 -28.44
N GLU A 309 2.27 -7.14 -27.71
CA GLU A 309 0.82 -7.35 -27.68
C GLU A 309 0.11 -6.53 -26.60
N ASN A 310 0.58 -5.46 -26.15
CA ASN A 310 0.16 -4.51 -25.09
C ASN A 310 -1.28 -4.60 -24.52
N GLN A 311 -2.05 -5.56 -24.94
CA GLN A 311 -3.32 -5.96 -24.34
C GLN A 311 -3.13 -6.81 -23.07
N LYS A 312 -1.88 -7.18 -22.75
CA LYS A 312 -1.49 -7.96 -21.56
C LYS A 312 -0.84 -7.06 -20.53
N SER A 313 -0.88 -7.48 -19.29
CA SER A 313 -0.22 -6.79 -18.20
C SER A 313 1.30 -6.71 -18.42
N VAL A 314 1.87 -5.58 -18.02
CA VAL A 314 3.32 -5.35 -18.09
C VAL A 314 4.07 -5.80 -16.84
N LEU A 315 3.38 -6.30 -15.80
CA LEU A 315 4.05 -6.88 -14.63
C LEU A 315 4.67 -8.22 -14.99
N THR A 316 5.89 -8.46 -14.57
CA THR A 316 6.52 -9.77 -14.73
C THR A 316 5.91 -10.80 -13.78
N PHE A 317 5.81 -10.45 -12.52
CA PHE A 317 5.17 -11.28 -11.48
C PHE A 317 4.10 -10.46 -10.75
N GLY A 318 2.91 -11.01 -10.66
CA GLY A 318 1.74 -10.42 -10.02
C GLY A 318 0.72 -11.49 -9.68
N PRO A 319 -0.43 -11.13 -9.08
CA PRO A 319 -1.50 -12.06 -8.76
C PRO A 319 -1.96 -12.87 -9.97
N VAL A 320 -2.35 -14.11 -9.72
CA VAL A 320 -2.85 -15.07 -10.74
C VAL A 320 -4.14 -15.71 -10.30
N VAL A 321 -4.95 -16.16 -11.25
CA VAL A 321 -6.05 -17.10 -10.95
C VAL A 321 -5.43 -18.48 -10.82
N GLU A 322 -5.61 -19.11 -9.65
CA GLU A 322 -5.02 -20.42 -9.34
C GLU A 322 -5.83 -21.54 -10.01
N ASN A 323 -5.13 -22.54 -10.51
CA ASN A 323 -5.76 -23.70 -11.18
C ASN A 323 -6.31 -24.72 -10.17
N ASP A 324 -5.98 -24.56 -8.89
CA ASP A 324 -6.45 -25.44 -7.81
C ASP A 324 -7.81 -24.96 -7.30
N SER A 325 -8.78 -25.88 -7.15
CA SER A 325 -10.10 -25.59 -6.58
C SER A 325 -10.03 -25.06 -5.15
N ASP A 326 -9.01 -25.44 -4.40
CA ASP A 326 -8.76 -25.04 -3.01
C ASP A 326 -7.82 -23.80 -2.93
N GLY A 327 -7.48 -23.24 -4.09
CA GLY A 327 -6.66 -22.03 -4.20
C GLY A 327 -7.35 -20.80 -3.59
N LEU A 328 -6.55 -19.78 -3.27
CA LEU A 328 -7.06 -18.53 -2.71
C LEU A 328 -7.91 -17.76 -3.73
N LEU A 329 -7.40 -17.54 -4.94
CA LEU A 329 -8.05 -16.81 -6.02
C LEU A 329 -8.32 -17.77 -7.18
N THR A 330 -9.52 -18.36 -7.21
CA THR A 330 -9.90 -19.41 -8.18
C THR A 330 -10.71 -18.89 -9.37
N LYS A 331 -11.12 -17.61 -9.33
CA LYS A 331 -11.92 -16.96 -10.39
C LYS A 331 -11.43 -15.54 -10.61
N TYR A 332 -11.66 -15.02 -11.81
CA TYR A 332 -11.51 -13.59 -12.04
C TYR A 332 -12.52 -12.78 -11.21
N PRO A 333 -12.17 -11.59 -10.72
CA PRO A 333 -13.09 -10.76 -9.92
C PRO A 333 -14.41 -10.45 -10.62
N GLU A 334 -14.40 -10.26 -11.93
CA GLU A 334 -15.60 -10.06 -12.75
C GLU A 334 -16.52 -11.28 -12.83
N ASP A 335 -16.00 -12.47 -12.58
CA ASP A 335 -16.74 -13.75 -12.57
C ASP A 335 -17.03 -14.22 -11.13
N SER A 336 -16.63 -13.44 -10.13
CA SER A 336 -16.85 -13.78 -8.72
C SER A 336 -18.35 -13.79 -8.41
N THR A 337 -18.79 -14.87 -7.77
CA THR A 337 -20.15 -15.01 -7.24
C THR A 337 -20.26 -14.59 -5.78
N GLU A 338 -19.14 -14.10 -5.20
CA GLU A 338 -19.07 -13.69 -3.82
C GLU A 338 -19.97 -12.47 -3.55
N LYS A 339 -20.89 -12.60 -2.62
CA LYS A 339 -21.69 -11.47 -2.14
C LYS A 339 -20.86 -10.65 -1.18
N ILE A 340 -20.50 -9.44 -1.60
CA ILE A 340 -19.76 -8.49 -0.78
C ILE A 340 -20.79 -7.54 -0.16
N ASN A 341 -20.90 -7.57 1.17
CA ASN A 341 -21.88 -6.78 1.93
C ASN A 341 -21.22 -6.05 3.09
N ILE A 342 -20.08 -5.40 2.82
CA ILE A 342 -19.37 -4.55 3.77
C ILE A 342 -19.33 -3.11 3.26
N PRO A 343 -19.14 -2.12 4.14
CA PRO A 343 -18.89 -0.75 3.70
C PRO A 343 -17.58 -0.65 2.91
N ILE A 344 -17.63 0.01 1.76
CA ILE A 344 -16.47 0.20 0.90
C ILE A 344 -16.32 1.68 0.57
N MET A 345 -15.15 2.25 0.87
CA MET A 345 -14.73 3.55 0.33
C MET A 345 -13.76 3.29 -0.82
N ILE A 346 -14.06 3.82 -2.00
CA ILE A 346 -13.27 3.62 -3.20
C ILE A 346 -13.06 4.94 -3.91
N GLY A 347 -11.85 5.20 -4.40
CA GLY A 347 -11.59 6.45 -5.10
C GLY A 347 -10.19 6.56 -5.66
N GLN A 348 -9.92 7.73 -6.20
CA GLN A 348 -8.71 8.03 -6.93
C GLN A 348 -8.28 9.48 -6.75
N THR A 349 -7.08 9.79 -7.25
CA THR A 349 -6.59 11.17 -7.41
C THR A 349 -6.97 11.71 -8.79
N SER A 350 -6.89 13.02 -8.98
CA SER A 350 -7.32 13.65 -10.24
C SER A 350 -6.35 13.48 -11.41
N ARG A 351 -5.12 12.98 -11.17
CA ARG A 351 -4.08 12.81 -12.21
C ARG A 351 -3.32 11.50 -12.05
N GLU A 352 -4.04 10.39 -12.06
CA GLU A 352 -3.48 9.03 -11.90
C GLU A 352 -2.42 8.67 -12.95
N GLY A 353 -2.50 9.22 -14.15
CA GLY A 353 -1.55 8.98 -15.23
C GLY A 353 -0.18 9.66 -15.06
N LEU A 354 0.01 10.56 -14.09
CA LEU A 354 1.24 11.35 -13.94
C LEU A 354 2.48 10.47 -13.73
N ALA A 355 2.43 9.56 -12.76
CA ALA A 355 3.57 8.69 -12.44
C ALA A 355 3.95 7.79 -13.63
N SER A 356 2.95 7.22 -14.30
CA SER A 356 3.15 6.37 -15.48
C SER A 356 3.64 7.13 -16.71
N SER A 357 3.49 8.46 -16.73
CA SER A 357 3.92 9.33 -17.84
C SER A 357 5.26 10.02 -17.58
N LEU A 358 5.98 9.70 -16.49
CA LEU A 358 7.20 10.40 -16.09
C LEU A 358 8.27 10.42 -17.18
N ASN A 359 8.46 9.33 -17.93
CA ASN A 359 9.42 9.27 -19.02
C ASN A 359 9.15 10.34 -20.11
N TYR A 360 7.89 10.62 -20.39
CA TYR A 360 7.48 11.64 -21.36
C TYR A 360 7.48 13.05 -20.77
N LEU A 361 7.34 13.19 -19.46
CA LEU A 361 7.55 14.46 -18.77
C LEU A 361 9.03 14.87 -18.75
N THR A 362 9.94 13.88 -18.70
CA THR A 362 11.38 14.13 -18.81
C THR A 362 11.87 14.31 -20.25
N ARG A 363 11.25 13.60 -21.21
CA ARG A 363 11.59 13.64 -22.64
C ARG A 363 10.32 13.74 -23.50
N PRO A 364 9.69 14.92 -23.60
CA PRO A 364 8.40 15.10 -24.29
C PRO A 364 8.44 14.70 -25.77
N THR A 365 9.60 14.85 -26.41
CA THR A 365 9.80 14.46 -27.83
C THR A 365 9.54 12.98 -28.08
N ASP A 366 9.66 12.13 -27.06
CA ASP A 366 9.45 10.69 -27.18
C ASP A 366 7.96 10.33 -27.36
N LEU A 367 7.03 11.25 -26.99
CA LEU A 367 5.60 11.07 -27.21
C LEU A 367 5.23 10.79 -28.68
N ARG A 368 5.99 11.33 -29.63
CA ARG A 368 5.74 11.07 -31.06
C ARG A 368 5.84 9.58 -31.45
N TYR A 369 6.63 8.80 -30.69
CA TYR A 369 6.75 7.36 -30.94
C TYR A 369 5.48 6.59 -30.54
N ILE A 370 4.69 7.14 -29.60
CA ILE A 370 3.41 6.56 -29.15
C ILE A 370 2.40 6.45 -30.29
N ASN A 371 2.46 7.31 -31.31
CA ASN A 371 1.58 7.17 -32.47
C ASN A 371 1.66 5.78 -33.12
N LYS A 372 2.87 5.20 -33.15
CA LYS A 372 3.10 3.86 -33.72
C LYS A 372 2.66 2.75 -32.77
N ASP A 373 2.88 2.98 -31.47
CA ASP A 373 2.68 1.97 -30.42
C ASP A 373 1.32 2.13 -29.70
N PHE A 374 0.49 3.10 -30.11
CA PHE A 374 -0.80 3.42 -29.48
C PHE A 374 -1.75 2.21 -29.41
N PRO A 375 -1.84 1.32 -30.41
CA PRO A 375 -2.68 0.13 -30.34
C PRO A 375 -2.42 -0.73 -29.10
N PHE A 376 -1.24 -0.62 -28.55
CA PHE A 376 -0.78 -1.42 -27.44
C PHE A 376 -1.15 -0.87 -26.05
N LEU A 377 -1.79 0.29 -25.97
CA LEU A 377 -2.15 0.93 -24.70
C LEU A 377 -3.62 0.75 -24.32
N LEU A 378 -4.33 -0.17 -24.96
CA LEU A 378 -5.75 -0.40 -24.68
C LEU A 378 -5.96 -1.07 -23.30
N PRO A 379 -7.00 -0.64 -22.52
CA PRO A 379 -7.22 -1.08 -21.14
C PRO A 379 -7.88 -2.46 -21.04
N MET A 380 -7.42 -3.42 -21.82
CA MET A 380 -8.13 -4.69 -21.90
C MET A 380 -7.48 -5.79 -21.07
N ARG A 381 -8.28 -6.44 -20.24
CA ARG A 381 -7.95 -7.76 -19.73
C ARG A 381 -7.97 -8.77 -20.85
N LEU A 382 -7.15 -9.79 -20.70
CA LEU A 382 -6.95 -10.87 -21.67
C LEU A 382 -8.23 -11.57 -22.10
N LYS A 383 -9.24 -11.64 -21.23
CA LYS A 383 -10.55 -12.24 -21.51
C LYS A 383 -11.28 -11.58 -22.68
N TYR A 384 -10.98 -10.32 -22.94
CA TYR A 384 -11.62 -9.53 -24.00
C TYR A 384 -10.61 -9.14 -25.08
N LYS A 385 -9.72 -10.06 -25.46
CA LYS A 385 -8.81 -9.79 -26.57
C LYS A 385 -9.59 -9.45 -27.82
N PHE A 386 -9.34 -8.27 -28.35
CA PHE A 386 -9.63 -8.02 -29.75
C PHE A 386 -8.65 -8.81 -30.60
N ASP A 387 -9.16 -9.45 -31.64
CA ASP A 387 -8.29 -9.92 -32.69
C ASP A 387 -7.65 -8.70 -33.40
N PRO A 388 -6.32 -8.54 -33.32
CA PRO A 388 -5.65 -7.41 -33.98
C PRO A 388 -5.84 -7.35 -35.49
N ASN A 389 -6.34 -8.43 -36.13
CA ASN A 389 -6.61 -8.50 -37.54
C ASN A 389 -8.06 -8.14 -37.89
N HIS A 390 -8.92 -7.88 -36.89
CA HIS A 390 -10.32 -7.56 -37.13
C HIS A 390 -10.52 -6.03 -37.24
N ASP A 391 -11.33 -5.59 -38.20
CA ASP A 391 -11.60 -4.17 -38.46
C ASP A 391 -12.09 -3.42 -37.20
N ALA A 392 -12.92 -4.05 -36.39
CA ALA A 392 -13.41 -3.47 -35.13
C ALA A 392 -12.28 -3.06 -34.15
N TYR A 393 -11.13 -3.73 -34.22
CA TYR A 393 -9.96 -3.35 -33.44
C TYR A 393 -9.39 -2.00 -33.88
N TYR A 394 -9.24 -1.82 -35.19
CA TYR A 394 -8.74 -0.56 -35.75
C TYR A 394 -9.74 0.60 -35.55
N GLU A 395 -11.04 0.33 -35.71
CA GLU A 395 -12.10 1.33 -35.45
C GLU A 395 -12.05 1.81 -33.97
N ALA A 396 -11.96 0.87 -33.02
CA ALA A 396 -11.85 1.22 -31.60
C ALA A 396 -10.60 2.07 -31.30
N ILE A 397 -9.45 1.74 -31.90
CA ILE A 397 -8.22 2.52 -31.76
C ILE A 397 -8.41 3.95 -32.28
N GLU A 398 -8.97 4.09 -33.47
CA GLU A 398 -9.19 5.40 -34.10
C GLU A 398 -10.18 6.24 -33.29
N ASP A 399 -11.23 5.65 -32.75
CA ASP A 399 -12.20 6.36 -31.93
C ASP A 399 -11.60 6.84 -30.61
N ILE A 400 -10.79 6.00 -29.94
CA ILE A 400 -10.04 6.38 -28.74
C ILE A 400 -9.07 7.52 -29.05
N ARG A 401 -8.31 7.42 -30.15
CA ARG A 401 -7.38 8.48 -30.55
C ARG A 401 -8.10 9.81 -30.83
N LYS A 402 -9.23 9.78 -31.54
CA LYS A 402 -10.05 10.96 -31.82
C LYS A 402 -10.61 11.58 -30.54
N PHE A 403 -10.98 10.74 -29.55
CA PHE A 403 -11.52 11.21 -28.29
C PHE A 403 -10.49 11.97 -27.45
N TYR A 404 -9.27 11.42 -27.32
CA TYR A 404 -8.26 12.01 -26.44
C TYR A 404 -7.36 13.03 -27.14
N PHE A 405 -7.04 12.88 -28.43
CA PHE A 405 -5.99 13.66 -29.09
C PHE A 405 -6.50 14.54 -30.22
N THR A 406 -6.20 15.83 -30.12
CA THR A 406 -6.56 16.81 -31.14
C THR A 406 -5.99 16.41 -32.51
N LYS A 407 -6.84 16.44 -33.55
CA LYS A 407 -6.48 16.05 -34.94
C LYS A 407 -5.97 14.59 -35.05
N ASN A 408 -6.33 13.73 -34.10
CA ASN A 408 -5.92 12.32 -34.10
C ASN A 408 -4.40 12.11 -34.14
N LYS A 409 -3.62 13.05 -33.57
CA LYS A 409 -2.15 12.99 -33.56
C LYS A 409 -1.60 13.21 -32.16
N ILE A 410 -0.64 12.37 -31.78
CA ILE A 410 0.09 12.48 -30.53
C ILE A 410 1.44 13.16 -30.82
N THR A 411 1.67 14.28 -30.19
CA THR A 411 2.86 15.11 -30.33
C THR A 411 3.42 15.45 -28.95
N GLU A 412 4.55 16.10 -28.87
CA GLU A 412 5.10 16.62 -27.63
C GLU A 412 4.15 17.56 -26.86
N LYS A 413 3.23 18.22 -27.57
CA LYS A 413 2.18 19.09 -26.98
C LYS A 413 0.98 18.31 -26.43
N SER A 414 0.90 17.01 -26.69
CA SER A 414 -0.21 16.15 -26.25
C SER A 414 0.02 15.54 -24.86
N ILE A 415 1.01 16.02 -24.10
CA ILE A 415 1.37 15.42 -22.82
C ILE A 415 0.20 15.43 -21.81
N SER A 416 -0.57 16.50 -21.75
CA SER A 416 -1.74 16.60 -20.85
C SER A 416 -2.81 15.58 -21.21
N ASP A 417 -3.09 15.43 -22.52
CA ASP A 417 -4.07 14.47 -23.04
C ASP A 417 -3.58 13.03 -22.81
N TYR A 418 -2.29 12.79 -23.01
CA TYR A 418 -1.68 11.49 -22.78
C TYR A 418 -1.74 11.08 -21.30
N ILE A 419 -1.45 11.99 -20.36
CA ILE A 419 -1.59 11.74 -18.93
C ILE A 419 -3.05 11.40 -18.58
N THR A 420 -4.02 12.11 -19.17
CA THR A 420 -5.45 11.82 -18.98
C THR A 420 -5.78 10.43 -19.50
N TYR A 421 -5.40 10.13 -20.74
CA TYR A 421 -5.61 8.82 -21.35
C TYR A 421 -5.05 7.67 -20.50
N VAL A 422 -3.80 7.77 -20.08
CA VAL A 422 -3.15 6.74 -19.26
C VAL A 422 -3.84 6.57 -17.90
N GLY A 423 -4.26 7.66 -17.28
CA GLY A 423 -5.02 7.63 -16.03
C GLY A 423 -6.37 6.94 -16.17
N ASP A 424 -7.10 7.24 -17.25
CA ASP A 424 -8.40 6.64 -17.55
C ASP A 424 -8.27 5.14 -17.78
N VAL A 425 -7.28 4.74 -18.57
CA VAL A 425 -7.02 3.35 -18.93
C VAL A 425 -6.59 2.49 -17.76
N LEU A 426 -5.61 2.97 -16.98
CA LEU A 426 -5.00 2.16 -15.93
C LEU A 426 -5.79 2.18 -14.62
N THR A 427 -6.53 3.26 -14.34
CA THR A 427 -7.09 3.48 -13.00
C THR A 427 -8.57 3.86 -13.01
N TYR A 428 -8.97 4.94 -13.70
CA TYR A 428 -10.33 5.48 -13.60
C TYR A 428 -11.41 4.50 -14.05
N TYR A 429 -11.21 3.83 -15.18
CA TYR A 429 -12.20 2.88 -15.69
C TYR A 429 -12.44 1.74 -14.71
N SER A 430 -11.36 1.13 -14.20
CA SER A 430 -11.45 0.01 -13.27
C SER A 430 -12.10 0.40 -11.94
N ILE A 431 -11.78 1.58 -11.41
CA ILE A 431 -12.37 2.08 -10.16
C ILE A 431 -13.86 2.37 -10.32
N ASN A 432 -14.26 3.07 -11.41
CA ASN A 432 -15.67 3.34 -11.67
C ASN A 432 -16.46 2.05 -11.85
N LYS A 433 -15.94 1.10 -12.64
CA LYS A 433 -16.58 -0.18 -12.89
C LYS A 433 -16.74 -0.99 -11.60
N MET A 434 -15.71 -1.04 -10.76
CA MET A 434 -15.76 -1.75 -9.48
C MET A 434 -16.75 -1.06 -8.50
N ALA A 435 -16.77 0.25 -8.45
CA ALA A 435 -17.73 1.00 -7.62
C ALA A 435 -19.18 0.69 -8.04
N ASP A 436 -19.46 0.61 -9.35
CA ASP A 436 -20.77 0.20 -9.86
C ASP A 436 -21.11 -1.25 -9.47
N MET A 437 -20.16 -2.18 -9.59
CA MET A 437 -20.35 -3.59 -9.18
C MET A 437 -20.69 -3.70 -7.68
N TYR A 438 -19.97 -2.99 -6.82
CA TYR A 438 -20.22 -2.99 -5.39
C TYR A 438 -21.54 -2.33 -5.03
N SER A 439 -21.91 -1.23 -5.66
CA SER A 439 -23.21 -0.59 -5.39
C SER A 439 -24.40 -1.45 -5.80
N ASN A 440 -24.21 -2.30 -6.82
CA ASN A 440 -25.23 -3.27 -7.27
C ASN A 440 -25.26 -4.54 -6.39
N SER A 441 -24.21 -4.83 -5.62
CA SER A 441 -24.13 -6.02 -4.75
C SER A 441 -24.59 -5.78 -3.30
N SER A 442 -25.33 -4.69 -3.03
CA SER A 442 -25.81 -4.31 -1.69
C SER A 442 -24.76 -3.73 -0.73
N SER A 443 -23.52 -3.50 -1.18
CA SER A 443 -22.51 -2.78 -0.40
C SER A 443 -22.86 -1.31 -0.25
N ARG A 444 -22.52 -0.71 0.90
CA ARG A 444 -22.54 0.74 1.06
C ARG A 444 -21.26 1.30 0.45
N VAL A 445 -21.35 1.91 -0.72
CA VAL A 445 -20.21 2.45 -1.45
C VAL A 445 -20.10 3.96 -1.25
N TYR A 446 -18.90 4.40 -0.87
CA TYR A 446 -18.51 5.80 -0.78
C TYR A 446 -17.43 6.05 -1.84
N TYR A 447 -17.77 6.92 -2.81
CA TYR A 447 -16.86 7.23 -3.91
C TYR A 447 -16.25 8.62 -3.71
N TYR A 448 -14.89 8.74 -3.89
CA TYR A 448 -14.20 10.02 -3.81
C TYR A 448 -13.28 10.25 -5.02
N ASN A 449 -13.02 11.54 -5.30
CA ASN A 449 -11.96 11.97 -6.20
C ASN A 449 -11.13 13.04 -5.48
N PHE A 450 -9.84 12.78 -5.29
CA PHE A 450 -8.92 13.70 -4.61
C PHE A 450 -8.23 14.59 -5.62
N ASP A 451 -8.56 15.90 -5.61
CA ASP A 451 -8.07 16.90 -6.57
C ASP A 451 -7.33 18.06 -5.89
N TYR A 452 -6.92 17.88 -4.65
CA TYR A 452 -6.25 18.94 -3.91
C TYR A 452 -4.74 18.88 -4.11
N TYR A 453 -4.12 20.06 -4.30
CA TYR A 453 -2.67 20.21 -4.40
C TYR A 453 -2.11 21.15 -3.34
N SER A 454 -1.12 20.69 -2.63
CA SER A 454 -0.32 21.45 -1.69
C SER A 454 1.11 20.88 -1.61
N ASP A 455 1.92 21.45 -0.74
CA ASP A 455 3.26 20.95 -0.43
C ASP A 455 3.28 19.51 0.12
N LEU A 456 2.14 19.01 0.60
CA LEU A 456 1.98 17.62 1.09
C LEU A 456 1.83 16.59 -0.02
N ASN A 457 1.63 17.01 -1.26
CA ASN A 457 1.56 16.11 -2.43
C ASN A 457 2.97 15.61 -2.78
N GLU A 458 3.50 14.68 -1.98
CA GLU A 458 4.89 14.21 -2.10
C GLU A 458 5.18 13.58 -3.46
N ASN A 459 4.28 12.72 -3.94
CA ASN A 459 4.47 12.01 -5.21
C ASN A 459 4.50 12.99 -6.38
N LYS A 460 3.53 13.90 -6.45
CA LYS A 460 3.51 14.94 -7.48
C LYS A 460 4.76 15.82 -7.41
N ASN A 461 5.14 16.28 -6.23
CA ASN A 461 6.30 17.12 -6.06
C ASN A 461 7.60 16.40 -6.47
N ASN A 462 7.67 15.09 -6.26
CA ASN A 462 8.79 14.26 -6.73
C ASN A 462 8.80 14.16 -8.26
N ILE A 463 7.64 13.93 -8.88
CA ILE A 463 7.50 13.90 -10.35
C ILE A 463 7.93 15.25 -10.95
N LEU A 464 7.44 16.37 -10.41
CA LEU A 464 7.78 17.71 -10.91
C LEU A 464 9.28 18.04 -10.84
N ARG A 465 9.97 17.55 -9.79
CA ARG A 465 11.43 17.74 -9.71
C ARG A 465 12.21 16.98 -10.78
N MET A 466 11.64 15.88 -11.29
CA MET A 466 12.26 15.09 -12.35
C MET A 466 11.77 15.50 -13.74
N SER A 467 10.70 16.27 -13.81
CA SER A 467 10.07 16.70 -15.05
C SER A 467 10.79 17.91 -15.66
N ASN A 468 10.89 17.94 -16.98
CA ASN A 468 11.33 19.09 -17.74
C ASN A 468 10.18 20.02 -18.15
N ILE A 469 8.94 19.62 -17.89
CA ILE A 469 7.73 20.39 -18.21
C ILE A 469 6.73 20.31 -17.06
N GLU A 470 5.99 21.39 -16.86
CA GLU A 470 4.91 21.47 -15.88
C GLU A 470 3.52 21.42 -16.52
N GLU A 471 3.43 21.60 -17.84
CA GLU A 471 2.17 21.56 -18.57
C GLU A 471 1.46 20.21 -18.39
N GLY A 472 0.16 20.25 -18.12
CA GLY A 472 -0.66 19.06 -17.90
C GLY A 472 -0.49 18.38 -16.54
N THR A 473 0.31 18.93 -15.63
CA THR A 473 0.57 18.37 -14.30
C THR A 473 -0.32 18.92 -13.18
N TRP A 474 -1.44 19.56 -13.50
CA TRP A 474 -2.41 20.04 -12.52
C TRP A 474 -3.01 18.89 -11.68
N GLY A 475 -3.67 19.21 -10.56
CA GLY A 475 -4.32 18.23 -9.68
C GLY A 475 -3.36 17.45 -8.80
N ALA A 476 -3.74 16.25 -8.37
CA ALA A 476 -3.02 15.37 -7.47
C ALA A 476 -2.58 14.09 -8.18
N ALA A 477 -1.35 13.63 -7.93
CA ALA A 477 -0.83 12.36 -8.43
C ALA A 477 -1.24 11.20 -7.53
N THR A 478 -1.16 9.98 -8.06
CA THR A 478 -1.44 8.73 -7.33
C THR A 478 -0.73 8.71 -5.97
N GLY A 479 -1.49 8.45 -4.90
CA GLY A 479 -0.98 8.34 -3.53
C GLY A 479 -0.68 9.68 -2.83
N ASP A 480 -0.97 10.84 -3.46
CA ASP A 480 -0.79 12.15 -2.82
C ASP A 480 -1.70 12.34 -1.60
N GLU A 481 -2.86 11.68 -1.54
CA GLU A 481 -3.78 11.71 -0.41
C GLU A 481 -3.21 11.08 0.87
N LEU A 482 -2.20 10.22 0.75
CA LEU A 482 -1.65 9.48 1.90
C LEU A 482 -1.05 10.42 2.97
N CYS A 483 -0.38 11.50 2.57
CA CYS A 483 0.20 12.45 3.52
C CYS A 483 -0.82 13.36 4.22
N TYR A 484 -2.12 13.25 3.87
CA TYR A 484 -3.22 13.90 4.58
C TYR A 484 -3.86 13.00 5.65
N ILE A 485 -3.59 11.69 5.60
CA ILE A 485 -4.13 10.70 6.54
C ILE A 485 -3.04 9.99 7.35
N PHE A 486 -1.80 10.03 6.89
CA PHE A 486 -0.62 9.52 7.59
C PHE A 486 0.41 10.63 7.76
N LYS A 487 1.22 10.52 8.81
CA LYS A 487 2.37 11.40 8.99
C LYS A 487 3.49 11.04 8.03
N CYS A 488 3.72 11.88 7.04
CA CYS A 488 4.84 11.76 6.10
C CYS A 488 6.11 12.49 6.58
N PRO A 489 7.30 12.11 6.07
CA PRO A 489 8.59 12.69 6.51
C PRO A 489 8.67 14.21 6.42
N ARG A 490 8.12 14.79 5.37
CA ARG A 490 8.15 16.25 5.12
C ARG A 490 7.32 17.08 6.09
N LEU A 491 6.38 16.46 6.80
CA LEU A 491 5.58 17.18 7.80
C LEU A 491 6.44 17.73 8.94
N LYS A 492 7.56 17.07 9.28
CA LYS A 492 8.47 17.52 10.34
C LYS A 492 9.06 18.91 10.10
N ASP A 493 9.37 19.23 8.83
CA ASP A 493 10.10 20.45 8.48
C ASP A 493 9.18 21.63 8.14
N LYS A 494 7.90 21.38 7.86
CA LYS A 494 7.00 22.38 7.28
C LYS A 494 5.83 22.81 8.15
N LEU A 495 5.54 22.13 9.27
CA LEU A 495 4.38 22.48 10.10
C LEU A 495 4.50 23.87 10.74
N CYS A 496 5.72 24.34 11.00
CA CYS A 496 5.94 25.71 11.53
C CYS A 496 5.63 26.81 10.50
N ILE A 497 5.67 26.48 9.18
CA ILE A 497 5.48 27.46 8.10
C ILE A 497 4.07 27.36 7.51
N SER A 498 3.49 26.16 7.43
CA SER A 498 2.22 25.94 6.71
C SER A 498 0.96 26.14 7.54
N VAL A 499 0.99 26.03 8.87
CA VAL A 499 -0.18 26.36 9.71
C VAL A 499 -0.54 27.83 9.54
N THR A 500 0.44 28.71 9.42
CA THR A 500 0.20 30.15 9.15
C THR A 500 -0.21 30.41 7.69
N ALA A 501 0.29 29.62 6.73
CA ALA A 501 -0.04 29.78 5.30
C ALA A 501 -1.40 29.16 4.93
N ILE A 502 -1.81 28.09 5.61
CA ILE A 502 -3.12 27.45 5.41
C ILE A 502 -4.25 28.34 5.93
N THR A 503 -4.01 29.12 6.98
CA THR A 503 -5.00 30.07 7.52
C THR A 503 -5.19 31.32 6.67
N THR A 504 -4.28 31.65 5.74
CA THR A 504 -4.33 32.90 4.95
C THR A 504 -4.76 32.71 3.48
N ASN A 505 -4.88 31.49 2.95
CA ASN A 505 -5.21 31.27 1.54
C ASN A 505 -6.54 30.49 1.36
N THR A 506 -7.65 31.20 1.61
CA THR A 506 -9.04 30.69 1.67
C THR A 506 -9.67 30.36 0.31
N LYS A 507 -8.94 30.33 -0.81
CA LYS A 507 -9.54 30.15 -2.16
C LYS A 507 -9.48 28.75 -2.75
N ASN A 508 -8.70 27.82 -2.21
CA ASN A 508 -8.61 26.45 -2.73
C ASN A 508 -9.46 25.49 -1.90
N LYS A 509 -10.57 25.03 -2.47
CA LYS A 509 -11.50 24.09 -1.83
C LYS A 509 -11.10 22.66 -2.17
N ILE A 510 -10.97 21.79 -1.15
CA ILE A 510 -10.93 20.34 -1.36
C ILE A 510 -12.34 19.91 -1.81
N LYS A 511 -12.44 19.36 -3.01
CA LYS A 511 -13.70 18.89 -3.57
C LYS A 511 -13.76 17.37 -3.45
N PHE A 512 -14.40 16.88 -2.38
CA PHE A 512 -14.79 15.49 -2.31
C PHE A 512 -16.18 15.37 -2.94
N ILE A 513 -16.30 14.62 -4.02
CA ILE A 513 -17.59 14.32 -4.65
C ILE A 513 -18.00 12.94 -4.16
N PHE A 514 -18.94 12.89 -3.21
CA PHE A 514 -19.55 11.65 -2.75
C PHE A 514 -20.81 11.37 -3.56
N ARG A 515 -20.90 10.23 -4.22
CA ARG A 515 -22.15 9.68 -4.73
C ARG A 515 -22.68 8.70 -3.69
N GLY A 516 -23.74 9.08 -2.98
CA GLY A 516 -24.51 8.20 -2.10
C GLY A 516 -25.77 7.71 -2.80
N GLY A 517 -26.03 6.41 -2.75
CA GLY A 517 -27.38 5.89 -2.93
C GLY A 517 -28.30 6.42 -1.81
N SER A 518 -29.61 6.26 -1.96
CA SER A 518 -30.74 6.94 -1.27
C SER A 518 -30.78 7.04 0.27
N HIS A 519 -29.67 6.84 1.02
CA HIS A 519 -29.64 6.90 2.48
C HIS A 519 -28.56 7.84 3.03
N THR A 520 -28.89 9.12 3.11
CA THR A 520 -28.04 10.21 3.62
C THR A 520 -27.65 10.13 5.10
N ARG A 521 -28.23 9.23 5.90
CA ARG A 521 -27.97 9.15 7.35
C ARG A 521 -26.68 8.43 7.75
N ASN A 522 -26.03 7.70 6.86
CA ASN A 522 -24.87 6.85 7.19
C ASN A 522 -23.51 7.41 6.77
N VAL A 523 -23.45 8.55 6.08
CA VAL A 523 -22.18 9.27 5.80
C VAL A 523 -21.44 9.66 7.09
N ILE A 524 -22.19 9.89 8.17
CA ILE A 524 -21.66 10.24 9.49
C ILE A 524 -20.90 9.07 10.14
N PHE A 525 -21.13 7.82 9.78
CA PHE A 525 -20.55 6.67 10.47
C PHE A 525 -19.11 6.37 10.03
N LEU A 526 -18.79 6.48 8.74
CA LEU A 526 -17.40 6.40 8.27
C LEU A 526 -16.63 7.70 8.49
N LEU A 527 -17.31 8.86 8.45
CA LEU A 527 -16.75 10.13 8.88
C LEU A 527 -16.51 10.19 10.40
N ARG A 528 -17.18 9.34 11.22
CA ARG A 528 -16.85 9.15 12.63
C ARG A 528 -15.63 8.24 12.84
N ILE A 529 -15.36 7.29 11.97
CA ILE A 529 -14.10 6.54 11.93
C ILE A 529 -12.97 7.47 11.45
N TRP A 530 -13.26 8.35 10.49
CA TRP A 530 -12.40 9.40 10.01
C TRP A 530 -12.96 10.71 10.57
N ASN A 531 -12.44 11.23 11.63
CA ASN A 531 -12.79 12.58 12.08
C ASN A 531 -12.18 13.61 11.11
N PHE A 532 -12.41 13.38 9.81
CA PHE A 532 -12.05 14.26 8.69
C PHE A 532 -12.53 15.67 8.93
N HIS A 533 -13.65 15.83 9.65
CA HIS A 533 -14.17 17.14 10.02
C HIS A 533 -13.23 17.90 10.96
N LYS A 534 -12.47 17.23 11.85
CA LYS A 534 -11.50 17.90 12.73
C LYS A 534 -10.17 18.19 12.01
N ILE A 535 -9.73 17.29 11.15
CA ILE A 535 -8.57 17.54 10.26
C ILE A 535 -8.93 18.65 9.25
N LEU A 536 -10.16 18.66 8.70
CA LEU A 536 -10.66 19.68 7.81
C LEU A 536 -10.95 21.03 8.53
N ASN A 537 -11.37 21.03 9.78
CA ASN A 537 -11.53 22.26 10.57
C ASN A 537 -10.17 22.90 10.91
N CYS A 538 -9.10 22.12 11.07
CA CYS A 538 -7.74 22.67 11.13
C CYS A 538 -7.29 23.27 9.77
N ILE A 539 -7.87 22.81 8.65
CA ILE A 539 -7.49 23.23 7.28
C ILE A 539 -8.50 24.20 6.66
N ASN A 540 -9.58 24.56 7.36
CA ASN A 540 -10.65 25.43 6.84
C ASN A 540 -11.29 24.92 5.52
N CYS A 541 -11.52 23.62 5.39
CA CYS A 541 -12.10 22.99 4.22
C CYS A 541 -13.61 22.82 4.35
N THR A 542 -14.35 23.38 3.41
CA THR A 542 -15.81 23.24 3.35
C THR A 542 -16.19 22.03 2.47
N LEU A 543 -16.88 21.08 3.07
CA LEU A 543 -17.46 19.93 2.36
C LEU A 543 -18.68 20.40 1.55
N ILE A 544 -18.65 20.28 0.23
CA ILE A 544 -19.81 20.55 -0.61
C ILE A 544 -20.41 19.21 -1.02
N ILE A 545 -21.56 18.87 -0.43
CA ILE A 545 -22.38 17.74 -0.85
C ILE A 545 -23.33 18.25 -1.95
N ASN A 546 -23.11 17.83 -3.18
CA ASN A 546 -24.01 18.16 -4.29
C ASN A 546 -24.85 16.95 -4.67
N ASN A 547 -26.16 17.03 -4.43
CA ASN A 547 -27.15 15.96 -4.68
C ASN A 547 -27.57 15.79 -6.16
N LYS A 548 -26.89 16.41 -7.13
CA LYS A 548 -27.27 16.31 -8.54
C LYS A 548 -26.03 16.27 -9.44
N ILE A 549 -25.67 15.09 -9.89
CA ILE A 549 -24.88 14.93 -11.12
C ILE A 549 -25.60 13.92 -12.00
N LYS A 550 -26.16 14.41 -13.11
CA LYS A 550 -26.60 13.59 -14.24
C LYS A 550 -25.35 13.11 -14.99
N ILE A 551 -25.29 11.81 -15.25
CA ILE A 551 -24.33 11.20 -16.18
C ILE A 551 -24.84 11.52 -17.58
N LYS A 552 -23.98 12.07 -18.40
CA LYS A 552 -24.04 11.93 -19.85
C LYS A 552 -23.00 10.92 -20.26
#